data_c89d205de8f5b3a68ad25484aee41d7e
#
_entry.id   c89d205de8f5b3a68ad25484aee41d7e
#
_cell.length_a   1.000
_cell.length_b   1.000
_cell.length_c   1.000
_cell.angle_alpha   90.00
_cell.angle_beta   90.00
_cell.angle_gamma   90.00
#
_symmetry.space_group_name_H-M   'P 1'
#
loop_
_entity.id
_entity.type
_entity.pdbx_description
1 polymer ?
#
loop_
_entity_poly.entity_id
_entity_poly.type
_entity_poly.pdbx_seq_one_letter_code
_entity_poly.pdbx_strand_id
1 'polypeptide(L)'
;MLPHATMDKVKIYGAGSIGNHMAHAARSLGWSVAICDPDPAALERTRHDIYPSRYGQWDEAIELYDPADAPTGQHDLIIIGTPPDAHMPLALAAIDEGPKAILIEKPASTPESELDRQVFERARAAGVRVFVGYDHVVGLATQRFDELAGTDTVGTVTTLDVEFREYWGGIFAAHPWLDGPADSYLGYWRRGGGALGEHSHALNLWQHMAHVVGAGRVVEVSALLDIVTDGAAEYDRLAALHLTTEHGLRGRVVQDVVTQPTRKWARLQGSTGYVEWAAGYAPGADAVIHGSGNSAPETEKFTKSRPDDFIAELDHINTHVQDGSTSPLELSRGLDTMMVIAAAHRSHREQRVVRLDEAEPYDIRGMAGA
;
A
#
# COMPACT_ATOMS: atom_id res chain seq x y z
N MET A 1 -34.98 -6.57 0.32
CA MET A 1 -33.52 -6.60 0.27
C MET A 1 -33.14 -7.28 -1.04
N LEU A 2 -32.53 -6.55 -1.97
CA LEU A 2 -31.88 -7.18 -3.12
C LEU A 2 -30.69 -7.98 -2.55
N PRO A 3 -30.40 -9.19 -3.06
CA PRO A 3 -29.23 -9.93 -2.63
C PRO A 3 -28.00 -9.05 -2.94
N HIS A 4 -27.24 -8.69 -1.91
CA HIS A 4 -25.97 -8.00 -2.08
C HIS A 4 -25.08 -8.90 -2.94
N ALA A 5 -24.66 -8.42 -4.10
CA ALA A 5 -23.89 -9.19 -5.06
C ALA A 5 -22.47 -9.40 -4.50
N THR A 6 -22.23 -10.59 -3.95
CA THR A 6 -20.90 -11.04 -3.54
C THR A 6 -19.94 -10.99 -4.73
N MET A 7 -18.67 -10.70 -4.47
CA MET A 7 -17.62 -10.93 -5.46
C MET A 7 -17.38 -12.43 -5.56
N ASP A 8 -17.25 -12.94 -6.77
CA ASP A 8 -16.95 -14.36 -7.01
C ASP A 8 -16.03 -14.61 -8.21
N LYS A 9 -15.73 -13.56 -9.01
CA LYS A 9 -14.87 -13.65 -10.18
C LYS A 9 -13.79 -12.55 -10.15
N VAL A 10 -12.53 -12.97 -10.18
CA VAL A 10 -11.39 -12.09 -10.08
C VAL A 10 -10.47 -12.22 -11.29
N LYS A 11 -10.07 -11.09 -11.87
CA LYS A 11 -8.97 -11.00 -12.85
C LYS A 11 -7.77 -10.35 -12.16
N ILE A 12 -6.59 -10.92 -12.35
CA ILE A 12 -5.33 -10.41 -11.78
C ILE A 12 -4.38 -10.11 -12.92
N TYR A 13 -3.94 -8.88 -13.06
CA TYR A 13 -2.84 -8.49 -13.92
C TYR A 13 -1.52 -8.61 -13.16
N GLY A 14 -0.60 -9.42 -13.70
CA GLY A 14 0.71 -9.72 -13.14
C GLY A 14 0.81 -11.13 -12.55
N ALA A 15 1.66 -11.97 -13.13
CA ALA A 15 1.96 -13.33 -12.69
C ALA A 15 3.18 -13.42 -11.76
N GLY A 16 3.52 -12.30 -11.10
CA GLY A 16 4.63 -12.20 -10.15
C GLY A 16 4.25 -12.67 -8.73
N SER A 17 5.11 -12.30 -7.78
CA SER A 17 4.96 -12.67 -6.36
C SER A 17 3.60 -12.30 -5.80
N ILE A 18 3.19 -11.03 -5.97
CA ILE A 18 1.94 -10.53 -5.39
C ILE A 18 0.70 -11.11 -6.08
N GLY A 19 0.73 -11.27 -7.41
CA GLY A 19 -0.36 -11.90 -8.15
C GLY A 19 -0.66 -13.33 -7.68
N ASN A 20 0.39 -14.09 -7.32
CA ASN A 20 0.24 -15.42 -6.74
C ASN A 20 -0.35 -15.39 -5.32
N HIS A 21 0.02 -14.41 -4.48
CA HIS A 21 -0.59 -14.24 -3.17
C HIS A 21 -2.07 -13.88 -3.28
N MET A 22 -2.41 -12.93 -4.14
CA MET A 22 -3.80 -12.51 -4.38
C MET A 22 -4.65 -13.63 -4.99
N ALA A 23 -4.07 -14.43 -5.91
CA ALA A 23 -4.77 -15.59 -6.46
C ALA A 23 -5.11 -16.60 -5.38
N HIS A 24 -4.16 -16.93 -4.50
CA HIS A 24 -4.39 -17.84 -3.40
C HIS A 24 -5.40 -17.29 -2.39
N ALA A 25 -5.34 -16.01 -2.06
CA ALA A 25 -6.30 -15.36 -1.18
C ALA A 25 -7.72 -15.41 -1.75
N ALA A 26 -7.90 -15.05 -3.03
CA ALA A 26 -9.18 -15.12 -3.71
C ALA A 26 -9.73 -16.56 -3.77
N ARG A 27 -8.86 -17.54 -4.07
CA ARG A 27 -9.25 -18.97 -4.06
C ARG A 27 -9.65 -19.45 -2.66
N SER A 28 -8.99 -18.95 -1.61
CA SER A 28 -9.35 -19.26 -0.21
C SER A 28 -10.74 -18.73 0.17
N LEU A 29 -11.18 -17.64 -0.47
CA LEU A 29 -12.53 -17.10 -0.34
C LEU A 29 -13.58 -17.80 -1.26
N GLY A 30 -13.14 -18.80 -2.03
CA GLY A 30 -13.99 -19.56 -2.95
C GLY A 30 -14.23 -18.89 -4.30
N TRP A 31 -13.48 -17.85 -4.65
CA TRP A 31 -13.65 -17.10 -5.89
C TRP A 31 -12.97 -17.77 -7.07
N SER A 32 -13.50 -17.57 -8.28
CA SER A 32 -12.85 -17.96 -9.53
C SER A 32 -11.77 -16.94 -9.89
N VAL A 33 -10.60 -17.41 -10.35
CA VAL A 33 -9.44 -16.55 -10.59
C VAL A 33 -8.89 -16.75 -12.00
N ALA A 34 -8.65 -15.64 -12.70
CA ALA A 34 -7.86 -15.56 -13.92
C ALA A 34 -6.63 -14.68 -13.69
N ILE A 35 -5.43 -15.20 -13.98
CA ILE A 35 -4.17 -14.42 -13.94
C ILE A 35 -3.77 -14.11 -15.39
N CYS A 36 -3.43 -12.84 -15.63
CA CYS A 36 -3.02 -12.34 -16.95
C CYS A 36 -1.61 -11.76 -16.88
N ASP A 37 -0.72 -12.19 -17.78
CA ASP A 37 0.62 -11.63 -17.91
C ASP A 37 1.09 -11.72 -19.38
N PRO A 38 1.66 -10.66 -19.96
CA PRO A 38 2.15 -10.69 -21.33
C PRO A 38 3.46 -11.50 -21.49
N ASP A 39 4.14 -11.86 -20.39
CA ASP A 39 5.31 -12.74 -20.41
C ASP A 39 4.89 -14.21 -20.21
N PRO A 40 4.92 -15.06 -21.24
CA PRO A 40 4.58 -16.46 -21.11
C PRO A 40 5.47 -17.17 -20.08
N ALA A 41 6.74 -16.74 -19.92
CA ALA A 41 7.64 -17.31 -18.92
C ALA A 41 7.21 -16.96 -17.49
N ALA A 42 6.55 -15.81 -17.26
CA ALA A 42 5.97 -15.48 -15.95
C ALA A 42 4.77 -16.39 -15.63
N LEU A 43 3.92 -16.69 -16.61
CA LEU A 43 2.81 -17.62 -16.45
C LEU A 43 3.30 -19.04 -16.14
N GLU A 44 4.34 -19.51 -16.84
CA GLU A 44 4.98 -20.81 -16.55
C GLU A 44 5.61 -20.85 -15.16
N ARG A 45 6.35 -19.79 -14.75
CA ARG A 45 6.91 -19.69 -13.39
C ARG A 45 5.80 -19.67 -12.33
N THR A 46 4.70 -19.00 -12.57
CA THR A 46 3.54 -19.01 -11.68
C THR A 46 3.03 -20.42 -11.44
N ARG A 47 2.81 -21.17 -12.50
CA ARG A 47 2.23 -22.53 -12.46
C ARG A 47 3.16 -23.54 -11.84
N HIS A 48 4.46 -23.50 -12.17
CA HIS A 48 5.40 -24.56 -11.84
C HIS A 48 6.31 -24.26 -10.66
N ASP A 49 6.55 -22.97 -10.35
CA ASP A 49 7.54 -22.58 -9.36
C ASP A 49 6.93 -21.74 -8.21
N ILE A 50 6.36 -20.55 -8.52
CA ILE A 50 6.01 -19.57 -7.47
C ILE A 50 4.85 -20.07 -6.62
N TYR A 51 3.73 -20.43 -7.23
CA TYR A 51 2.54 -20.86 -6.51
C TYR A 51 2.78 -22.20 -5.76
N PRO A 52 3.33 -23.26 -6.41
CA PRO A 52 3.58 -24.52 -5.71
C PRO A 52 4.58 -24.40 -4.56
N SER A 53 5.63 -23.59 -4.69
CA SER A 53 6.63 -23.41 -3.62
C SER A 53 6.05 -22.76 -2.36
N ARG A 54 4.97 -21.98 -2.50
CA ARG A 54 4.32 -21.27 -1.40
C ARG A 54 3.13 -22.02 -0.82
N TYR A 55 2.36 -22.69 -1.68
CA TYR A 55 1.05 -23.26 -1.33
C TYR A 55 0.95 -24.78 -1.56
N GLY A 56 2.08 -25.42 -1.88
CA GLY A 56 2.23 -26.88 -1.97
C GLY A 56 1.99 -27.44 -3.37
N GLN A 57 0.94 -27.03 -4.07
CA GLN A 57 0.63 -27.49 -5.43
C GLN A 57 -0.11 -26.42 -6.21
N TRP A 58 -0.08 -26.54 -7.54
CA TRP A 58 -0.87 -25.69 -8.41
C TRP A 58 -2.38 -25.94 -8.21
N ASP A 59 -3.17 -24.89 -8.16
CA ASP A 59 -4.64 -24.98 -8.17
C ASP A 59 -5.13 -24.92 -9.64
N GLU A 60 -5.56 -26.07 -10.18
CA GLU A 60 -6.01 -26.19 -11.57
C GLU A 60 -7.30 -25.40 -11.87
N ALA A 61 -7.94 -24.80 -10.87
CA ALA A 61 -9.06 -23.89 -11.06
C ALA A 61 -8.63 -22.42 -11.30
N ILE A 62 -7.31 -22.15 -11.26
CA ILE A 62 -6.76 -20.85 -11.66
C ILE A 62 -6.48 -20.89 -13.17
N GLU A 63 -7.09 -19.97 -13.90
CA GLU A 63 -6.88 -19.82 -15.33
C GLU A 63 -5.73 -18.84 -15.62
N LEU A 64 -4.92 -19.14 -16.65
CA LEU A 64 -3.78 -18.32 -17.06
C LEU A 64 -4.00 -17.83 -18.49
N TYR A 65 -3.80 -16.52 -18.71
CA TYR A 65 -4.05 -15.88 -20.00
C TYR A 65 -2.92 -14.92 -20.42
N ASP A 66 -2.66 -14.86 -21.73
CA ASP A 66 -2.17 -13.63 -22.32
C ASP A 66 -3.25 -12.55 -22.17
N PRO A 67 -2.92 -11.30 -21.83
CA PRO A 67 -3.93 -10.24 -21.66
C PRO A 67 -4.84 -10.04 -22.87
N ALA A 68 -4.35 -10.32 -24.09
CA ALA A 68 -5.14 -10.21 -25.32
C ALA A 68 -6.25 -11.27 -25.43
N ASP A 69 -6.07 -12.43 -24.77
CA ASP A 69 -7.00 -13.56 -24.82
C ASP A 69 -7.91 -13.62 -23.57
N ALA A 70 -7.63 -12.79 -22.57
CA ALA A 70 -8.37 -12.80 -21.32
C ALA A 70 -9.82 -12.31 -21.50
N PRO A 71 -10.80 -12.96 -20.87
CA PRO A 71 -12.19 -12.47 -20.86
C PRO A 71 -12.28 -11.04 -20.33
N THR A 72 -13.10 -10.20 -20.96
CA THR A 72 -13.35 -8.82 -20.55
C THR A 72 -14.80 -8.63 -20.09
N GLY A 73 -15.04 -7.69 -19.17
CA GLY A 73 -16.38 -7.33 -18.70
C GLY A 73 -17.13 -8.42 -17.95
N GLN A 74 -16.43 -9.44 -17.42
CA GLN A 74 -17.03 -10.58 -16.73
C GLN A 74 -16.58 -10.75 -15.27
N HIS A 75 -15.66 -9.89 -14.80
CA HIS A 75 -15.07 -9.99 -13.48
C HIS A 75 -15.67 -8.97 -12.54
N ASP A 76 -15.91 -9.39 -11.30
CA ASP A 76 -16.40 -8.52 -10.22
C ASP A 76 -15.27 -7.64 -9.66
N LEU A 77 -14.08 -8.21 -9.55
CA LEU A 77 -12.88 -7.54 -9.07
C LEU A 77 -11.75 -7.69 -10.10
N ILE A 78 -11.06 -6.60 -10.37
CA ILE A 78 -9.81 -6.61 -11.13
C ILE A 78 -8.68 -6.18 -10.20
N ILE A 79 -7.65 -7.01 -10.06
CA ILE A 79 -6.45 -6.74 -9.25
C ILE A 79 -5.29 -6.39 -10.20
N ILE A 80 -4.60 -5.29 -9.93
CA ILE A 80 -3.44 -4.84 -10.69
C ILE A 80 -2.21 -5.02 -9.80
N GLY A 81 -1.50 -6.15 -9.99
CA GLY A 81 -0.32 -6.55 -9.24
C GLY A 81 0.97 -6.53 -10.08
N THR A 82 1.04 -5.60 -11.02
CA THR A 82 2.18 -5.34 -11.92
C THR A 82 3.21 -4.39 -11.27
N PRO A 83 4.32 -4.04 -11.92
CA PRO A 83 5.13 -2.89 -11.52
C PRO A 83 4.34 -1.57 -11.56
N PRO A 84 4.67 -0.59 -10.68
CA PRO A 84 3.86 0.63 -10.48
C PRO A 84 3.70 1.53 -11.72
N ASP A 85 4.66 1.49 -12.64
CA ASP A 85 4.59 2.23 -13.90
C ASP A 85 3.49 1.75 -14.86
N ALA A 86 2.96 0.53 -14.65
CA ALA A 86 1.82 -0.01 -15.39
C ALA A 86 0.47 0.20 -14.67
N HIS A 87 0.43 0.59 -13.40
CA HIS A 87 -0.79 0.62 -12.59
C HIS A 87 -1.86 1.54 -13.16
N MET A 88 -1.55 2.80 -13.41
CA MET A 88 -2.55 3.78 -13.86
C MET A 88 -3.07 3.50 -15.29
N PRO A 89 -2.24 3.15 -16.28
CA PRO A 89 -2.73 2.70 -17.59
C PRO A 89 -3.66 1.49 -17.51
N LEU A 90 -3.30 0.47 -16.71
CA LEU A 90 -4.15 -0.72 -16.50
C LEU A 90 -5.43 -0.40 -15.73
N ALA A 91 -5.38 0.53 -14.76
CA ALA A 91 -6.57 0.96 -14.03
C ALA A 91 -7.58 1.65 -14.96
N LEU A 92 -7.12 2.49 -15.91
CA LEU A 92 -8.01 3.10 -16.92
C LEU A 92 -8.68 2.03 -17.79
N ALA A 93 -7.91 1.05 -18.26
CA ALA A 93 -8.46 -0.06 -19.05
C ALA A 93 -9.45 -0.92 -18.23
N ALA A 94 -9.11 -1.18 -16.95
CA ALA A 94 -9.96 -1.94 -16.04
C ALA A 94 -11.29 -1.23 -15.74
N ILE A 95 -11.30 0.11 -15.61
CA ILE A 95 -12.52 0.89 -15.44
C ILE A 95 -13.47 0.68 -16.63
N ASP A 96 -12.94 0.60 -17.86
CA ASP A 96 -13.73 0.41 -19.07
C ASP A 96 -14.36 -1.01 -19.16
N GLU A 97 -13.82 -1.99 -18.43
CA GLU A 97 -14.43 -3.31 -18.29
C GLU A 97 -15.66 -3.31 -17.35
N GLY A 98 -15.84 -2.29 -16.51
CA GLY A 98 -16.98 -2.12 -15.62
C GLY A 98 -17.07 -3.11 -14.46
N PRO A 99 -15.96 -3.45 -13.75
CA PRO A 99 -16.02 -4.30 -12.55
C PRO A 99 -16.73 -3.57 -11.39
N LYS A 100 -17.13 -4.29 -10.36
CA LYS A 100 -17.61 -3.69 -9.11
C LYS A 100 -16.50 -2.94 -8.39
N ALA A 101 -15.29 -3.52 -8.43
CA ALA A 101 -14.11 -2.93 -7.82
C ALA A 101 -12.82 -3.20 -8.58
N ILE A 102 -11.82 -2.34 -8.33
CA ILE A 102 -10.43 -2.52 -8.76
C ILE A 102 -9.57 -2.42 -7.51
N LEU A 103 -8.61 -3.33 -7.34
CA LEU A 103 -7.53 -3.24 -6.35
C LEU A 103 -6.23 -2.97 -7.10
N ILE A 104 -5.57 -1.86 -6.80
CA ILE A 104 -4.25 -1.51 -7.32
C ILE A 104 -3.23 -1.81 -6.22
N GLU A 105 -2.19 -2.58 -6.53
CA GLU A 105 -1.10 -2.81 -5.58
C GLU A 105 -0.31 -1.54 -5.28
N LYS A 106 0.32 -1.55 -4.12
CA LYS A 106 1.16 -0.43 -3.68
C LYS A 106 2.54 -0.42 -4.39
N PRO A 107 3.16 0.76 -4.56
CA PRO A 107 2.52 2.08 -4.49
C PRO A 107 1.52 2.27 -5.63
N ALA A 108 0.49 3.08 -5.42
CA ALA A 108 -0.61 3.19 -6.37
C ALA A 108 -0.17 3.60 -7.79
N SER A 109 0.87 4.42 -7.88
CA SER A 109 1.43 4.91 -9.14
C SER A 109 2.93 5.21 -9.01
N THR A 110 3.49 5.88 -10.00
CA THR A 110 4.85 6.43 -9.93
C THR A 110 4.85 7.85 -9.32
N PRO A 111 5.96 8.32 -8.73
CA PRO A 111 6.03 9.64 -8.10
C PRO A 111 5.77 10.83 -9.05
N GLU A 112 5.94 10.62 -10.35
CA GLU A 112 5.75 11.63 -11.40
C GLU A 112 4.57 11.29 -12.33
N SER A 113 3.59 10.49 -11.84
CA SER A 113 2.41 10.10 -12.62
C SER A 113 1.50 11.30 -12.91
N GLU A 114 1.15 11.47 -14.18
CA GLU A 114 0.16 12.47 -14.63
C GLU A 114 -1.25 11.88 -14.79
N LEU A 115 -1.42 10.56 -14.56
CA LEU A 115 -2.68 9.85 -14.76
C LEU A 115 -3.52 9.71 -13.49
N ASP A 116 -2.98 9.99 -12.32
CA ASP A 116 -3.62 9.76 -11.02
C ASP A 116 -4.98 10.42 -10.93
N ARG A 117 -5.05 11.71 -11.26
CA ARG A 117 -6.30 12.46 -11.31
C ARG A 117 -7.29 11.89 -12.32
N GLN A 118 -6.81 11.52 -13.51
CA GLN A 118 -7.66 10.96 -14.56
C GLN A 118 -8.31 9.63 -14.10
N VAL A 119 -7.53 8.74 -13.48
CA VAL A 119 -8.05 7.48 -12.92
C VAL A 119 -9.10 7.77 -11.86
N PHE A 120 -8.81 8.70 -10.93
CA PHE A 120 -9.75 9.07 -9.87
C PHE A 120 -11.09 9.59 -10.43
N GLU A 121 -11.03 10.54 -11.38
CA GLU A 121 -12.22 11.12 -11.99
C GLU A 121 -13.01 10.09 -12.82
N ARG A 122 -12.30 9.23 -13.60
CA ARG A 122 -12.92 8.19 -14.43
C ARG A 122 -13.60 7.12 -13.59
N ALA A 123 -12.95 6.63 -12.54
CA ALA A 123 -13.53 5.64 -11.62
C ALA A 123 -14.80 6.18 -10.98
N ARG A 124 -14.75 7.43 -10.47
CA ARG A 124 -15.91 8.10 -9.89
C ARG A 124 -17.06 8.26 -10.89
N ALA A 125 -16.76 8.68 -12.11
CA ALA A 125 -17.78 8.85 -13.15
C ALA A 125 -18.42 7.52 -13.59
N ALA A 126 -17.65 6.43 -13.60
CA ALA A 126 -18.12 5.09 -13.94
C ALA A 126 -18.81 4.37 -12.77
N GLY A 127 -18.74 4.89 -11.54
CA GLY A 127 -19.25 4.22 -10.34
C GLY A 127 -18.46 2.99 -9.94
N VAL A 128 -17.20 2.84 -10.40
CA VAL A 128 -16.30 1.75 -10.06
C VAL A 128 -15.52 2.12 -8.80
N ARG A 129 -15.57 1.28 -7.78
CA ARG A 129 -14.78 1.49 -6.57
C ARG A 129 -13.33 1.05 -6.80
N VAL A 130 -12.38 1.90 -6.45
CA VAL A 130 -10.95 1.60 -6.59
C VAL A 130 -10.29 1.66 -5.23
N PHE A 131 -9.53 0.62 -4.91
CA PHE A 131 -8.80 0.44 -3.67
C PHE A 131 -7.29 0.32 -3.95
N VAL A 132 -6.46 0.59 -2.95
CA VAL A 132 -5.00 0.44 -3.04
C VAL A 132 -4.53 -0.52 -1.95
N GLY A 133 -3.63 -1.44 -2.29
CA GLY A 133 -3.17 -2.56 -1.49
C GLY A 133 -2.30 -2.18 -0.27
N TYR A 134 -2.86 -1.38 0.62
CA TYR A 134 -2.24 -1.01 1.89
C TYR A 134 -2.80 -1.86 3.04
N ASP A 135 -2.63 -3.18 2.98
CA ASP A 135 -3.11 -4.20 3.91
C ASP A 135 -2.89 -3.88 5.39
N HIS A 136 -1.81 -3.18 5.74
CA HIS A 136 -1.48 -2.85 7.12
C HIS A 136 -2.55 -2.00 7.83
N VAL A 137 -3.29 -1.16 7.09
CA VAL A 137 -4.30 -0.29 7.70
C VAL A 137 -5.62 -1.02 8.02
N VAL A 138 -5.80 -2.23 7.52
CA VAL A 138 -6.98 -3.07 7.82
C VAL A 138 -6.65 -4.26 8.72
N GLY A 139 -5.37 -4.41 9.11
CA GLY A 139 -4.94 -5.46 10.02
C GLY A 139 -5.46 -5.29 11.45
N LEU A 140 -5.62 -6.39 12.19
CA LEU A 140 -6.18 -6.40 13.55
C LEU A 140 -5.42 -5.48 14.53
N ALA A 141 -4.08 -5.42 14.43
CA ALA A 141 -3.29 -4.53 15.27
C ALA A 141 -3.58 -3.05 14.97
N THR A 142 -3.82 -2.68 13.70
CA THR A 142 -4.19 -1.31 13.35
C THR A 142 -5.60 -0.97 13.79
N GLN A 143 -6.56 -1.89 13.63
CA GLN A 143 -7.91 -1.70 14.16
C GLN A 143 -7.89 -1.43 15.68
N ARG A 144 -7.07 -2.20 16.43
CA ARG A 144 -6.91 -1.98 17.87
C ARG A 144 -6.23 -0.66 18.21
N PHE A 145 -5.24 -0.27 17.43
CA PHE A 145 -4.61 1.05 17.54
C PHE A 145 -5.65 2.16 17.34
N ASP A 146 -6.49 2.07 16.33
CA ASP A 146 -7.53 3.06 16.00
C ASP A 146 -8.55 3.20 17.12
N GLU A 147 -8.99 2.08 17.72
CA GLU A 147 -9.86 2.09 18.90
C GLU A 147 -9.23 2.87 20.04
N LEU A 148 -7.97 2.58 20.38
CA LEU A 148 -7.27 3.21 21.52
C LEU A 148 -6.96 4.68 21.25
N ALA A 149 -6.60 5.04 20.02
CA ALA A 149 -6.33 6.42 19.60
C ALA A 149 -7.56 7.34 19.72
N GLY A 150 -8.77 6.77 19.58
CA GLY A 150 -10.04 7.50 19.77
C GLY A 150 -10.51 7.66 21.22
N THR A 151 -9.76 7.16 22.19
CA THR A 151 -10.13 7.20 23.62
C THR A 151 -9.35 8.25 24.41
N ASP A 152 -9.75 8.45 25.68
CA ASP A 152 -9.03 9.31 26.65
C ASP A 152 -7.62 8.79 27.00
N THR A 153 -7.25 7.59 26.57
CA THR A 153 -5.93 6.98 26.80
C THR A 153 -4.79 7.89 26.35
N VAL A 154 -4.94 8.51 25.19
CA VAL A 154 -3.92 9.37 24.58
C VAL A 154 -4.06 10.82 25.02
N GLY A 155 -5.29 11.30 25.22
CA GLY A 155 -5.60 12.71 25.45
C GLY A 155 -5.40 13.57 24.20
N THR A 156 -4.96 14.81 24.35
CA THR A 156 -4.68 15.68 23.20
C THR A 156 -3.41 15.19 22.49
N VAL A 157 -3.56 14.79 21.22
CA VAL A 157 -2.46 14.31 20.37
C VAL A 157 -1.43 15.42 20.13
N THR A 158 -0.15 15.08 20.28
CA THR A 158 0.98 16.01 20.13
C THR A 158 1.87 15.69 18.96
N THR A 159 2.18 14.41 18.72
CA THR A 159 3.02 13.98 17.60
C THR A 159 2.73 12.55 17.18
N LEU A 160 3.07 12.22 15.95
CA LEU A 160 2.96 10.89 15.36
C LEU A 160 4.24 10.56 14.59
N ASP A 161 4.89 9.46 14.97
CA ASP A 161 6.08 8.96 14.29
C ASP A 161 5.84 7.56 13.74
N VAL A 162 6.34 7.29 12.52
CA VAL A 162 6.29 5.97 11.89
C VAL A 162 7.65 5.61 11.30
N GLU A 163 8.09 4.38 11.49
CA GLU A 163 9.32 3.84 10.91
C GLU A 163 9.03 2.50 10.21
N PHE A 164 9.39 2.39 8.91
CA PHE A 164 9.48 1.13 8.20
C PHE A 164 10.90 1.00 7.66
N ARG A 165 11.72 0.24 8.35
CA ARG A 165 13.13 0.07 8.11
C ARG A 165 13.43 -1.40 7.94
N GLU A 166 13.73 -1.82 6.71
CA GLU A 166 13.89 -3.24 6.38
C GLU A 166 14.87 -3.43 5.23
N TYR A 167 15.88 -4.25 5.44
CA TYR A 167 16.80 -4.61 4.39
C TYR A 167 16.10 -5.42 3.30
N TRP A 168 16.09 -4.92 2.08
CA TRP A 168 15.39 -5.53 0.97
C TRP A 168 16.10 -6.73 0.32
N GLY A 169 17.28 -7.13 0.82
CA GLY A 169 17.95 -8.37 0.38
C GLY A 169 17.09 -9.62 0.52
N GLY A 170 16.10 -9.62 1.45
CA GLY A 170 15.11 -10.67 1.53
C GLY A 170 14.19 -10.73 0.31
N ILE A 171 13.88 -9.60 -0.32
CA ILE A 171 13.10 -9.54 -1.56
C ILE A 171 13.88 -10.23 -2.69
N PHE A 172 15.16 -9.85 -2.87
CA PHE A 172 15.99 -10.47 -3.90
C PHE A 172 16.26 -11.96 -3.65
N ALA A 173 16.43 -12.37 -2.38
CA ALA A 173 16.54 -13.79 -2.03
C ALA A 173 15.27 -14.60 -2.38
N ALA A 174 14.10 -13.98 -2.28
CA ALA A 174 12.82 -14.58 -2.67
C ALA A 174 12.55 -14.55 -4.19
N HIS A 175 13.38 -13.84 -4.96
CA HIS A 175 13.26 -13.68 -6.40
C HIS A 175 14.60 -14.04 -7.10
N PRO A 176 14.98 -15.33 -7.13
CA PRO A 176 16.31 -15.76 -7.57
C PRO A 176 16.62 -15.48 -9.05
N TRP A 177 15.67 -14.97 -9.80
CA TRP A 177 15.86 -14.49 -11.17
C TRP A 177 16.26 -13.01 -11.26
N LEU A 178 16.39 -12.31 -10.13
CA LEU A 178 16.88 -10.93 -10.03
C LEU A 178 18.26 -10.93 -9.36
N ASP A 179 19.26 -10.35 -10.00
CA ASP A 179 20.61 -10.20 -9.43
C ASP A 179 20.71 -9.01 -8.46
N GLY A 180 19.78 -8.03 -8.57
CA GLY A 180 19.76 -6.87 -7.70
C GLY A 180 18.73 -5.81 -8.08
N PRO A 181 18.82 -4.61 -7.46
CA PRO A 181 17.84 -3.55 -7.68
C PRO A 181 17.68 -3.13 -9.14
N ALA A 182 18.76 -3.17 -9.91
CA ALA A 182 18.77 -2.73 -11.31
C ALA A 182 17.90 -3.62 -12.23
N ASP A 183 17.60 -4.85 -11.82
CA ASP A 183 16.84 -5.82 -12.62
C ASP A 183 15.32 -5.69 -12.43
N SER A 184 14.89 -4.78 -11.57
CA SER A 184 13.47 -4.55 -11.32
C SER A 184 13.15 -3.05 -11.16
N TYR A 185 11.87 -2.70 -11.08
CA TYR A 185 11.45 -1.33 -10.79
C TYR A 185 11.99 -0.81 -9.43
N LEU A 186 12.33 -1.70 -8.50
CA LEU A 186 12.84 -1.36 -7.17
C LEU A 186 14.07 -0.46 -7.20
N GLY A 187 14.95 -0.64 -8.19
CA GLY A 187 16.14 0.19 -8.40
C GLY A 187 15.86 1.54 -9.06
N TYR A 188 14.61 1.91 -9.28
CA TYR A 188 14.27 3.12 -10.04
C TYR A 188 13.15 3.89 -9.35
N TRP A 189 13.49 4.95 -8.61
CA TRP A 189 12.49 5.73 -7.89
C TRP A 189 11.41 6.32 -8.82
N ARG A 190 11.79 6.71 -10.06
CA ARG A 190 10.82 7.21 -11.08
C ARG A 190 9.82 6.15 -11.55
N ARG A 191 10.11 4.88 -11.32
CA ARG A 191 9.21 3.75 -11.60
C ARG A 191 8.43 3.29 -10.38
N GLY A 192 8.53 4.00 -9.25
CA GLY A 192 7.88 3.65 -7.99
C GLY A 192 8.73 2.77 -7.07
N GLY A 193 10.05 2.67 -7.33
CA GLY A 193 11.02 1.97 -6.47
C GLY A 193 11.62 2.84 -5.38
N GLY A 194 12.72 2.38 -4.79
CA GLY A 194 13.37 2.99 -3.65
C GLY A 194 12.65 2.75 -2.32
N ALA A 195 13.18 3.31 -1.24
CA ALA A 195 12.59 3.17 0.09
C ALA A 195 11.20 3.81 0.17
N LEU A 196 10.98 4.95 -0.49
CA LEU A 196 9.67 5.63 -0.52
C LEU A 196 8.60 4.78 -1.21
N GLY A 197 8.94 4.16 -2.34
CA GLY A 197 8.00 3.30 -3.07
C GLY A 197 7.78 1.96 -2.36
N GLU A 198 8.85 1.25 -2.03
CA GLU A 198 8.76 -0.09 -1.43
C GLU A 198 8.09 -0.06 -0.05
N HIS A 199 8.47 0.92 0.80
CA HIS A 199 7.89 1.08 2.13
C HIS A 199 6.81 2.17 2.19
N SER A 200 6.13 2.47 1.09
CA SER A 200 5.00 3.43 1.04
C SER A 200 3.90 3.12 2.06
N HIS A 201 3.83 1.88 2.56
CA HIS A 201 3.01 1.50 3.71
C HIS A 201 3.23 2.40 4.94
N ALA A 202 4.47 2.87 5.19
CA ALA A 202 4.75 3.73 6.35
C ALA A 202 4.07 5.09 6.21
N LEU A 203 4.13 5.69 5.02
CA LEU A 203 3.45 6.95 4.73
C LEU A 203 1.94 6.81 4.78
N ASN A 204 1.42 5.73 4.20
CA ASN A 204 -0.02 5.46 4.22
C ASN A 204 -0.51 5.21 5.66
N LEU A 205 0.22 4.42 6.46
CA LEU A 205 -0.11 4.18 7.86
C LEU A 205 -0.07 5.48 8.69
N TRP A 206 0.94 6.35 8.48
CA TRP A 206 1.01 7.64 9.14
C TRP A 206 -0.22 8.51 8.80
N GLN A 207 -0.59 8.59 7.53
CA GLN A 207 -1.77 9.35 7.09
C GLN A 207 -3.08 8.76 7.61
N HIS A 208 -3.18 7.41 7.65
CA HIS A 208 -4.32 6.73 8.25
C HIS A 208 -4.49 7.10 9.73
N MET A 209 -3.41 6.96 10.53
CA MET A 209 -3.43 7.30 11.95
C MET A 209 -3.73 8.79 12.20
N ALA A 210 -3.15 9.69 11.39
CA ALA A 210 -3.46 11.12 11.44
C ALA A 210 -4.95 11.39 11.16
N HIS A 211 -5.53 10.64 10.22
CA HIS A 211 -6.95 10.76 9.90
C HIS A 211 -7.84 10.23 11.04
N VAL A 212 -7.50 9.11 11.64
CA VAL A 212 -8.24 8.52 12.78
C VAL A 212 -8.37 9.51 13.94
N VAL A 213 -7.31 10.28 14.21
CA VAL A 213 -7.34 11.30 15.27
C VAL A 213 -7.88 12.66 14.81
N GLY A 214 -8.45 12.74 13.61
CA GLY A 214 -9.08 13.96 13.09
C GLY A 214 -8.07 15.05 12.70
N ALA A 215 -6.80 14.72 12.46
CA ALA A 215 -5.77 15.70 12.11
C ALA A 215 -5.83 16.21 10.66
N GLY A 216 -6.63 15.58 9.81
CA GLY A 216 -6.78 15.96 8.40
C GLY A 216 -5.65 15.38 7.51
N ARG A 217 -5.58 15.89 6.27
CA ARG A 217 -4.60 15.48 5.25
C ARG A 217 -3.24 16.14 5.48
N VAL A 218 -2.18 15.57 4.93
CA VAL A 218 -0.86 16.20 4.89
C VAL A 218 -0.89 17.40 3.97
N VAL A 219 -0.40 18.55 4.44
CA VAL A 219 -0.33 19.82 3.69
C VAL A 219 1.10 20.35 3.53
N GLU A 220 2.05 19.88 4.36
CA GLU A 220 3.46 20.26 4.23
C GLU A 220 4.36 19.05 4.36
N VAL A 221 5.36 18.97 3.49
CA VAL A 221 6.36 17.90 3.44
C VAL A 221 7.75 18.50 3.39
N SER A 222 8.63 18.10 4.33
CA SER A 222 10.07 18.34 4.29
C SER A 222 10.78 17.00 4.32
N ALA A 223 11.69 16.74 3.37
CA ALA A 223 12.33 15.44 3.23
C ALA A 223 13.83 15.55 2.97
N LEU A 224 14.55 14.59 3.54
CA LEU A 224 15.95 14.28 3.21
C LEU A 224 15.99 12.84 2.70
N LEU A 225 16.50 12.66 1.49
CA LEU A 225 16.67 11.36 0.85
C LEU A 225 18.17 11.04 0.68
N ASP A 226 18.53 9.79 0.89
CA ASP A 226 19.85 9.28 0.51
C ASP A 226 19.72 8.55 -0.83
N ILE A 227 20.02 9.26 -1.91
CA ILE A 227 19.92 8.74 -3.29
C ILE A 227 21.18 7.97 -3.65
N VAL A 228 21.01 6.74 -4.10
CA VAL A 228 22.06 5.89 -4.63
C VAL A 228 21.94 5.82 -6.14
N THR A 229 23.08 5.95 -6.81
CA THR A 229 23.22 5.67 -8.24
C THR A 229 24.16 4.49 -8.39
N ASP A 230 23.70 3.40 -8.98
CA ASP A 230 24.47 2.19 -9.24
C ASP A 230 24.20 1.71 -10.67
N GLY A 231 25.12 1.97 -11.58
CA GLY A 231 24.93 1.74 -13.00
C GLY A 231 23.75 2.52 -13.55
N ALA A 232 22.71 1.83 -14.01
CA ALA A 232 21.47 2.43 -14.50
C ALA A 232 20.46 2.68 -13.39
N ALA A 233 20.62 2.06 -12.22
CA ALA A 233 19.70 2.21 -11.10
C ALA A 233 19.90 3.55 -10.39
N GLU A 234 18.80 4.20 -10.03
CA GLU A 234 18.74 5.41 -9.22
C GLU A 234 17.57 5.34 -8.25
N TYR A 235 17.86 5.20 -6.96
CA TYR A 235 16.83 5.02 -5.95
C TYR A 235 17.21 5.65 -4.61
N ASP A 236 16.21 6.01 -3.83
CA ASP A 236 16.41 6.40 -2.43
C ASP A 236 16.55 5.13 -1.58
N ARG A 237 17.71 4.94 -0.94
CA ARG A 237 17.90 3.83 0.00
C ARG A 237 17.45 4.18 1.42
N LEU A 238 17.30 5.48 1.72
CA LEU A 238 16.76 6.02 2.95
C LEU A 238 15.97 7.28 2.67
N ALA A 239 14.82 7.42 3.32
CA ALA A 239 13.99 8.61 3.32
C ALA A 239 13.62 9.01 4.76
N ALA A 240 13.87 10.26 5.13
CA ALA A 240 13.46 10.86 6.39
C ALA A 240 12.60 12.08 6.10
N LEU A 241 11.34 12.04 6.57
CA LEU A 241 10.33 13.06 6.30
C LEU A 241 9.82 13.70 7.58
N HIS A 242 9.56 15.00 7.51
CA HIS A 242 8.69 15.72 8.44
C HIS A 242 7.40 16.10 7.73
N LEU A 243 6.27 15.80 8.36
CA LEU A 243 4.94 16.01 7.83
C LEU A 243 4.14 16.95 8.75
N THR A 244 3.34 17.83 8.15
CA THR A 244 2.36 18.67 8.86
C THR A 244 1.00 18.46 8.21
N THR A 245 -0.06 18.32 9.00
CA THR A 245 -1.44 18.16 8.52
C THR A 245 -2.23 19.46 8.55
N GLU A 246 -3.41 19.46 7.93
CA GLU A 246 -4.38 20.57 7.90
C GLU A 246 -4.68 21.15 9.29
N HIS A 247 -4.81 20.29 10.30
CA HIS A 247 -5.14 20.71 11.67
C HIS A 247 -3.89 20.82 12.57
N GLY A 248 -2.69 20.86 11.97
CA GLY A 248 -1.45 21.19 12.65
C GLY A 248 -0.74 20.03 13.37
N LEU A 249 -1.18 18.77 13.22
CA LEU A 249 -0.40 17.63 13.70
C LEU A 249 0.92 17.58 12.93
N ARG A 250 2.00 17.39 13.68
CA ARG A 250 3.37 17.23 13.15
C ARG A 250 3.93 15.88 13.54
N GLY A 251 4.70 15.30 12.63
CA GLY A 251 5.38 14.04 12.93
C GLY A 251 6.38 13.65 11.87
N ARG A 252 6.89 12.44 11.99
CA ARG A 252 8.00 11.97 11.17
C ARG A 252 7.67 10.61 10.56
N VAL A 253 8.22 10.41 9.34
CA VAL A 253 8.30 9.08 8.74
C VAL A 253 9.73 8.80 8.37
N VAL A 254 10.26 7.62 8.75
CA VAL A 254 11.57 7.14 8.34
C VAL A 254 11.40 5.79 7.66
N GLN A 255 11.93 5.70 6.43
CA GLN A 255 11.91 4.49 5.62
C GLN A 255 13.30 4.19 5.11
N ASP A 256 13.73 2.94 5.12
CA ASP A 256 14.97 2.53 4.47
C ASP A 256 14.94 1.06 4.01
N VAL A 257 15.82 0.74 3.08
CA VAL A 257 16.00 -0.61 2.53
C VAL A 257 17.30 -1.27 2.99
N VAL A 258 17.90 -0.77 4.08
CA VAL A 258 19.23 -1.19 4.57
C VAL A 258 19.24 -1.73 6.00
N THR A 259 18.20 -1.49 6.78
CA THR A 259 18.19 -1.81 8.20
C THR A 259 17.98 -3.31 8.47
N GLN A 260 18.83 -3.88 9.29
CA GLN A 260 18.70 -5.22 9.88
C GLN A 260 18.99 -5.15 11.39
N PRO A 261 18.18 -5.81 12.24
CA PRO A 261 16.91 -6.48 11.90
C PRO A 261 15.83 -5.49 11.51
N THR A 262 14.78 -5.99 10.84
CA THR A 262 13.60 -5.21 10.42
C THR A 262 12.95 -4.51 11.61
N ARG A 263 12.56 -3.23 11.40
CA ARG A 263 11.79 -2.44 12.35
C ARG A 263 10.62 -1.76 11.63
N LYS A 264 9.40 -2.20 11.91
CA LYS A 264 8.16 -1.56 11.45
C LYS A 264 7.38 -1.14 12.69
N TRP A 265 7.24 0.16 12.91
CA TRP A 265 6.76 0.70 14.17
C TRP A 265 6.09 2.06 13.95
N ALA A 266 5.08 2.35 14.78
CA ALA A 266 4.44 3.65 14.87
C ALA A 266 4.21 4.03 16.33
N ARG A 267 4.22 5.34 16.64
CA ARG A 267 3.86 5.88 17.95
C ARG A 267 3.05 7.14 17.81
N LEU A 268 1.85 7.11 18.38
CA LEU A 268 1.01 8.26 18.62
C LEU A 268 1.22 8.70 20.08
N GLN A 269 1.72 9.92 20.27
CA GLN A 269 1.95 10.51 21.59
C GLN A 269 0.94 11.61 21.84
N GLY A 270 0.31 11.56 23.00
CA GLY A 270 -0.56 12.64 23.48
C GLY A 270 -0.22 13.13 24.86
N SER A 271 -1.07 13.99 25.42
CA SER A 271 -0.85 14.69 26.69
C SER A 271 -0.96 13.79 27.92
N THR A 272 -1.71 12.70 27.85
CA THR A 272 -1.95 11.77 28.97
C THR A 272 -1.27 10.42 28.78
N GLY A 273 -1.04 10.00 27.53
CA GLY A 273 -0.47 8.70 27.23
C GLY A 273 -0.06 8.54 25.78
N TYR A 274 0.10 7.29 25.38
CA TYR A 274 0.54 6.94 24.03
C TYR A 274 -0.03 5.60 23.60
N VAL A 275 -0.03 5.40 22.27
CA VAL A 275 -0.28 4.10 21.64
C VAL A 275 0.84 3.86 20.62
N GLU A 276 1.40 2.66 20.66
CA GLU A 276 2.36 2.16 19.66
C GLU A 276 1.76 1.00 18.88
N TRP A 277 2.12 0.92 17.61
CA TRP A 277 1.88 -0.21 16.75
C TRP A 277 3.22 -0.79 16.31
N ALA A 278 3.34 -2.11 16.27
CA ALA A 278 4.57 -2.78 15.85
C ALA A 278 4.25 -4.03 15.03
N ALA A 279 4.68 -4.06 13.75
CA ALA A 279 4.63 -5.28 12.96
C ALA A 279 5.84 -6.15 13.24
N GLY A 280 5.63 -7.47 13.25
CA GLY A 280 6.69 -8.43 13.54
C GLY A 280 7.28 -8.27 14.94
N TYR A 281 6.48 -7.83 15.90
CA TYR A 281 6.88 -7.66 17.31
C TYR A 281 7.43 -8.95 17.93
N ALA A 282 6.85 -10.07 17.55
CA ALA A 282 7.33 -11.41 17.84
C ALA A 282 7.16 -12.31 16.61
N PRO A 283 7.81 -13.48 16.54
CA PRO A 283 7.60 -14.40 15.45
C PRO A 283 6.11 -14.70 15.22
N GLY A 284 5.58 -14.36 14.04
CA GLY A 284 4.19 -14.55 13.66
C GLY A 284 3.19 -13.67 14.40
N ALA A 285 3.60 -12.52 14.95
CA ALA A 285 2.68 -11.64 15.67
C ALA A 285 3.08 -10.17 15.57
N ASP A 286 2.08 -9.33 15.31
CA ASP A 286 2.12 -7.88 15.51
C ASP A 286 1.71 -7.53 16.95
N ALA A 287 1.91 -6.29 17.36
CA ALA A 287 1.48 -5.85 18.69
C ALA A 287 0.99 -4.40 18.70
N VAL A 288 0.13 -4.12 19.67
CA VAL A 288 -0.20 -2.77 20.12
C VAL A 288 0.27 -2.62 21.56
N ILE A 289 1.02 -1.55 21.84
CA ILE A 289 1.54 -1.23 23.16
C ILE A 289 0.97 0.14 23.55
N HIS A 290 0.36 0.23 24.72
CA HIS A 290 -0.20 1.51 25.17
C HIS A 290 0.05 1.74 26.65
N GLY A 291 0.03 2.99 27.06
CA GLY A 291 0.25 3.37 28.43
C GLY A 291 -0.03 4.84 28.69
N SER A 292 -0.23 5.17 29.97
CA SER A 292 -0.47 6.54 30.42
C SER A 292 0.43 6.87 31.63
N GLY A 293 0.96 8.09 31.66
CA GLY A 293 1.82 8.57 32.74
C GLY A 293 3.03 7.66 32.98
N ASN A 294 3.22 7.23 34.22
CA ASN A 294 4.30 6.34 34.68
C ASN A 294 3.84 4.88 34.86
N SER A 295 2.65 4.52 34.41
CA SER A 295 2.16 3.14 34.48
C SER A 295 3.00 2.21 33.61
N ALA A 296 3.11 0.94 34.03
CA ALA A 296 3.70 -0.07 33.14
C ALA A 296 2.88 -0.16 31.85
N PRO A 297 3.52 -0.26 30.67
CA PRO A 297 2.80 -0.39 29.42
C PRO A 297 2.04 -1.72 29.34
N GLU A 298 0.87 -1.68 28.74
CA GLU A 298 0.11 -2.86 28.34
C GLU A 298 0.48 -3.25 26.92
N THR A 299 0.58 -4.54 26.65
CA THR A 299 0.94 -5.07 25.32
C THR A 299 -0.07 -6.12 24.89
N GLU A 300 -0.74 -5.87 23.78
CA GLU A 300 -1.66 -6.77 23.13
C GLU A 300 -1.01 -7.34 21.85
N LYS A 301 -1.03 -8.67 21.68
CA LYS A 301 -0.41 -9.36 20.51
C LYS A 301 -1.48 -9.91 19.60
N PHE A 302 -1.25 -9.77 18.29
CA PHE A 302 -2.13 -10.21 17.22
C PHE A 302 -1.37 -11.20 16.35
N THR A 303 -1.72 -12.48 16.46
CA THR A 303 -1.10 -13.54 15.65
C THR A 303 -1.57 -13.43 14.20
N LYS A 304 -0.63 -13.54 13.28
CA LYS A 304 -0.90 -13.61 11.84
C LYS A 304 0.09 -14.50 11.14
N SER A 305 -0.33 -15.08 10.04
CA SER A 305 0.51 -15.81 9.10
C SER A 305 0.19 -15.36 7.68
N ARG A 306 1.17 -15.40 6.78
CA ARG A 306 0.83 -15.25 5.36
C ARG A 306 0.17 -16.54 4.88
N PRO A 307 -0.95 -16.47 4.12
CA PRO A 307 -1.50 -15.31 3.40
C PRO A 307 -2.65 -14.58 4.10
N ASP A 308 -2.81 -14.67 5.40
CA ASP A 308 -3.97 -14.14 6.14
C ASP A 308 -4.21 -12.64 5.86
N ASP A 309 -3.13 -11.86 5.70
CA ASP A 309 -3.19 -10.42 5.39
C ASP A 309 -3.97 -10.16 4.09
N PHE A 310 -3.66 -10.90 3.02
CA PHE A 310 -4.30 -10.74 1.71
C PHE A 310 -5.74 -11.27 1.70
N ILE A 311 -6.02 -12.33 2.46
CA ILE A 311 -7.39 -12.83 2.62
C ILE A 311 -8.25 -11.79 3.34
N ALA A 312 -7.72 -11.20 4.43
CA ALA A 312 -8.41 -10.16 5.19
C ALA A 312 -8.62 -8.90 4.34
N GLU A 313 -7.65 -8.50 3.51
CA GLU A 313 -7.78 -7.38 2.61
C GLU A 313 -8.89 -7.59 1.56
N LEU A 314 -8.92 -8.75 0.91
CA LEU A 314 -9.95 -9.06 -0.09
C LEU A 314 -11.34 -9.17 0.54
N ASP A 315 -11.46 -9.75 1.73
CA ASP A 315 -12.73 -9.82 2.46
C ASP A 315 -13.21 -8.44 2.92
N HIS A 316 -12.28 -7.58 3.37
CA HIS A 316 -12.55 -6.17 3.68
C HIS A 316 -13.11 -5.43 2.44
N ILE A 317 -12.45 -5.55 1.28
CA ILE A 317 -12.89 -4.92 0.04
C ILE A 317 -14.29 -5.42 -0.35
N ASN A 318 -14.50 -6.74 -0.31
CA ASN A 318 -15.81 -7.35 -0.61
C ASN A 318 -16.92 -6.80 0.29
N THR A 319 -16.66 -6.70 1.60
CA THR A 319 -17.61 -6.16 2.57
C THR A 319 -17.98 -4.72 2.26
N HIS A 320 -16.97 -3.86 2.03
CA HIS A 320 -17.19 -2.43 1.78
C HIS A 320 -17.84 -2.15 0.42
N VAL A 321 -17.62 -3.02 -0.57
CA VAL A 321 -18.36 -2.94 -1.85
C VAL A 321 -19.83 -3.32 -1.67
N GLN A 322 -20.12 -4.32 -0.84
CA GLN A 322 -21.48 -4.77 -0.58
C GLN A 322 -22.32 -3.76 0.21
N ASP A 323 -21.76 -3.19 1.26
CA ASP A 323 -22.49 -2.27 2.16
C ASP A 323 -22.38 -0.80 1.77
N GLY A 324 -21.49 -0.45 0.83
CA GLY A 324 -21.26 0.93 0.36
C GLY A 324 -20.55 1.81 1.38
N SER A 325 -20.02 1.26 2.45
CA SER A 325 -19.28 2.02 3.47
C SER A 325 -17.91 2.50 2.95
N THR A 326 -17.37 3.54 3.58
CA THR A 326 -16.03 4.06 3.27
C THR A 326 -14.95 3.13 3.79
N SER A 327 -13.84 3.04 3.07
CA SER A 327 -12.70 2.19 3.41
C SER A 327 -11.41 3.01 3.52
N PRO A 328 -10.50 2.67 4.45
CA PRO A 328 -9.17 3.28 4.47
C PRO A 328 -8.30 2.91 3.26
N LEU A 329 -8.70 1.89 2.49
CA LEU A 329 -8.01 1.47 1.26
C LEU A 329 -8.46 2.22 0.02
N GLU A 330 -9.45 3.12 0.07
CA GLU A 330 -9.94 3.83 -1.12
C GLU A 330 -8.82 4.54 -1.88
N LEU A 331 -8.96 4.63 -3.20
CA LEU A 331 -8.00 5.26 -4.11
C LEU A 331 -7.54 6.64 -3.63
N SER A 332 -8.46 7.45 -3.10
CA SER A 332 -8.14 8.78 -2.55
C SER A 332 -7.04 8.72 -1.48
N ARG A 333 -7.05 7.70 -0.61
CA ARG A 333 -6.03 7.49 0.43
C ARG A 333 -4.68 7.08 -0.16
N GLY A 334 -4.72 6.20 -1.16
CA GLY A 334 -3.51 5.80 -1.89
C GLY A 334 -2.90 6.97 -2.66
N LEU A 335 -3.72 7.80 -3.31
CA LEU A 335 -3.25 8.97 -4.04
C LEU A 335 -2.73 10.07 -3.10
N ASP A 336 -3.31 10.26 -1.92
CA ASP A 336 -2.73 11.13 -0.88
C ASP A 336 -1.31 10.68 -0.52
N THR A 337 -1.07 9.36 -0.47
CA THR A 337 0.27 8.81 -0.23
C THR A 337 1.21 9.12 -1.40
N MET A 338 0.75 8.98 -2.64
CA MET A 338 1.55 9.32 -3.83
C MET A 338 1.91 10.80 -3.88
N MET A 339 0.99 11.70 -3.50
CA MET A 339 1.25 13.14 -3.40
C MET A 339 2.38 13.43 -2.38
N VAL A 340 2.40 12.74 -1.24
CA VAL A 340 3.48 12.89 -0.24
C VAL A 340 4.80 12.36 -0.78
N ILE A 341 4.82 11.24 -1.50
CA ILE A 341 6.04 10.68 -2.13
C ILE A 341 6.60 11.67 -3.16
N ALA A 342 5.76 12.18 -4.05
CA ALA A 342 6.17 13.19 -5.04
C ALA A 342 6.72 14.47 -4.38
N ALA A 343 6.05 14.95 -3.33
CA ALA A 343 6.49 16.11 -2.56
C ALA A 343 7.82 15.84 -1.83
N ALA A 344 8.07 14.62 -1.35
CA ALA A 344 9.32 14.25 -0.69
C ALA A 344 10.51 14.30 -1.65
N HIS A 345 10.39 13.72 -2.85
CA HIS A 345 11.41 13.83 -3.90
C HIS A 345 11.67 15.30 -4.28
N ARG A 346 10.60 16.07 -4.42
CA ARG A 346 10.70 17.50 -4.73
C ARG A 346 11.37 18.29 -3.59
N SER A 347 10.96 18.08 -2.34
CA SER A 347 11.53 18.72 -1.16
C SER A 347 13.01 18.47 -1.05
N HIS A 348 13.45 17.22 -1.24
CA HIS A 348 14.86 16.85 -1.25
C HIS A 348 15.62 17.56 -2.37
N ARG A 349 15.12 17.54 -3.60
CA ARG A 349 15.78 18.16 -4.77
C ARG A 349 15.89 19.68 -4.63
N GLU A 350 14.83 20.34 -4.15
CA GLU A 350 14.76 21.80 -4.05
C GLU A 350 15.23 22.34 -2.69
N GLN A 351 15.53 21.45 -1.72
CA GLN A 351 16.00 21.81 -0.37
C GLN A 351 15.07 22.78 0.36
N ARG A 352 13.77 22.56 0.25
CA ARG A 352 12.73 23.37 0.89
C ARG A 352 11.51 22.54 1.31
N VAL A 353 10.66 23.14 2.13
CA VAL A 353 9.34 22.59 2.41
C VAL A 353 8.47 22.69 1.15
N VAL A 354 7.79 21.61 0.82
CA VAL A 354 6.80 21.57 -0.27
C VAL A 354 5.40 21.59 0.35
N ARG A 355 4.54 22.47 -0.18
CA ARG A 355 3.12 22.52 0.16
C ARG A 355 2.32 21.79 -0.89
N LEU A 356 1.36 20.99 -0.45
CA LEU A 356 0.40 20.30 -1.31
C LEU A 356 -0.76 21.26 -1.60
N ASP A 357 -1.05 21.47 -2.88
CA ASP A 357 -2.18 22.32 -3.28
C ASP A 357 -3.48 21.52 -3.17
N GLU A 358 -4.41 22.02 -2.37
CA GLU A 358 -5.73 21.42 -2.18
C GLU A 358 -6.69 21.74 -3.35
N ALA A 359 -6.42 22.77 -4.14
CA ALA A 359 -7.29 23.22 -5.23
C ALA A 359 -7.30 22.25 -6.42
N GLU A 360 -6.22 21.50 -6.61
CA GLU A 360 -6.08 20.49 -7.67
C GLU A 360 -5.62 19.14 -7.11
N PRO A 361 -6.51 18.38 -6.47
CA PRO A 361 -6.15 17.10 -5.87
C PRO A 361 -5.61 16.12 -6.92
N TYR A 362 -4.55 15.41 -6.53
CA TYR A 362 -3.90 14.36 -7.31
C TYR A 362 -3.26 14.84 -8.63
N ASP A 363 -2.97 16.14 -8.76
CA ASP A 363 -2.16 16.68 -9.84
C ASP A 363 -0.80 17.14 -9.28
N ILE A 364 0.27 16.42 -9.64
CA ILE A 364 1.64 16.74 -9.20
C ILE A 364 2.10 18.14 -9.65
N ARG A 365 1.49 18.69 -10.72
CA ARG A 365 1.77 20.04 -11.22
C ARG A 365 1.25 21.12 -10.26
N GLY A 366 0.20 20.81 -9.51
CA GLY A 366 -0.37 21.68 -8.47
C GLY A 366 0.58 21.92 -7.29
N MET A 367 1.63 21.12 -7.13
CA MET A 367 2.69 21.36 -6.14
C MET A 367 3.60 22.54 -6.51
N ALA A 368 3.17 23.43 -7.40
CA ALA A 368 3.93 24.59 -7.84
C ALA A 368 4.26 25.50 -6.65
N GLY A 369 5.51 25.90 -6.59
CA GLY A 369 6.18 26.56 -5.53
C GLY A 369 5.41 27.61 -4.74
N ALA A 370 5.51 27.48 -3.43
CA ALA A 370 5.44 28.65 -2.55
C ALA A 370 6.79 29.35 -2.58
#